data_f70acadda0b321efe12f96d6127a105c
#
_entry.id   f70acadda0b321efe12f96d6127a105c
#
_cell.length_a   1.000
_cell.length_b   1.000
_cell.length_c   1.000
_cell.angle_alpha   90.00
_cell.angle_beta   90.00
_cell.angle_gamma   90.00
#
_symmetry.space_group_name_H-M   'P 1'
#
loop_
_entity.id
_entity.type
_entity.pdbx_description
1 polymer ?
#
loop_
_entity_poly.entity_id
_entity_poly.type
_entity_poly.pdbx_seq_one_letter_code
_entity_poly.pdbx_strand_id
1 'polypeptide(L)'
;MPRTDRDAAKLVARGKSMSQYEIYGALGSPYSMKVRAALRAKRLVHTWSGMTAEDRAKVMPNVKAPVIPVVRKPDGTWTNDSTPFLLSIEGEGRDLLPPNPVARFACLLLEDMADEWFMKAMFHYRWAYAEDAEWVAKWLIYDNLPNAGRDQVEVVANDIRGRQISRMALVGCTPETAPLIEASWKRCCRHLEAMALSGQRFLFGDRPSIADLAFYGQLKVMATDPTPMAWMRAETPYLYRWLDQIDDASGIEGAWRDEISIPVKVLLAVAGNTYLPFLQANLDALEAGAKTFSLTIEDGRYEQGTFGYQAKCLKSLRTLWAELDDNSRAKLADWIGPNTSLLS
;
A
#
# COMPACT_ATOMS: atom_id res chain seq x y z
N MET A 1 -43.94 29.20 -16.69
CA MET A 1 -44.56 28.08 -15.94
C MET A 1 -43.50 27.37 -15.17
N PRO A 2 -43.60 27.23 -13.85
CA PRO A 2 -42.58 26.51 -13.07
C PRO A 2 -42.67 25.00 -13.33
N ARG A 3 -41.51 24.38 -13.59
CA ARG A 3 -41.39 22.91 -13.70
C ARG A 3 -41.78 22.29 -12.37
N THR A 4 -42.71 21.35 -12.40
CA THR A 4 -43.29 20.73 -11.20
C THR A 4 -42.31 19.73 -10.57
N ASP A 5 -42.36 19.59 -9.25
CA ASP A 5 -41.58 18.60 -8.43
C ASP A 5 -41.66 17.14 -8.95
N ARG A 6 -42.69 16.85 -9.74
CA ARG A 6 -42.85 15.54 -10.42
C ARG A 6 -41.79 15.26 -11.51
N ASP A 7 -41.26 16.32 -12.15
CA ASP A 7 -40.24 16.17 -13.18
C ASP A 7 -38.85 15.98 -12.57
N ALA A 8 -38.61 16.59 -11.43
CA ALA A 8 -37.39 16.34 -10.64
C ALA A 8 -37.36 14.90 -10.06
N ALA A 9 -38.48 14.43 -9.54
CA ALA A 9 -38.60 13.05 -9.06
C ALA A 9 -38.47 12.01 -10.19
N LYS A 10 -38.91 12.29 -11.41
CA LYS A 10 -38.73 11.41 -12.58
C LYS A 10 -37.32 11.45 -13.14
N LEU A 11 -36.54 12.53 -12.99
CA LEU A 11 -35.12 12.57 -13.31
C LEU A 11 -34.29 11.71 -12.33
N VAL A 12 -34.63 11.78 -11.04
CA VAL A 12 -33.98 10.92 -10.01
C VAL A 12 -34.33 9.44 -10.20
N ALA A 13 -35.56 9.10 -10.61
CA ALA A 13 -35.99 7.72 -10.87
C ALA A 13 -35.51 7.16 -12.22
N ARG A 14 -34.99 7.97 -13.15
CA ARG A 14 -34.38 7.55 -14.43
C ARG A 14 -32.87 7.35 -14.36
N GLY A 15 -32.20 7.65 -13.22
CA GLY A 15 -30.86 7.18 -12.97
C GLY A 15 -30.90 5.66 -12.85
N LYS A 16 -30.64 4.92 -13.96
CA LYS A 16 -30.08 3.58 -13.84
C LYS A 16 -28.95 3.74 -12.82
N SER A 17 -29.04 3.06 -11.68
CA SER A 17 -27.91 2.97 -10.74
C SER A 17 -26.68 2.63 -11.58
N MET A 18 -25.83 3.62 -11.83
CA MET A 18 -24.55 3.32 -12.48
C MET A 18 -23.90 2.28 -11.60
N SER A 19 -23.59 1.13 -12.19
CA SER A 19 -22.86 0.09 -11.49
C SER A 19 -21.56 0.71 -10.98
N GLN A 20 -21.40 0.73 -9.65
CA GLN A 20 -20.30 1.42 -8.99
C GLN A 20 -19.57 0.47 -8.05
N TYR A 21 -18.32 0.77 -7.77
CA TYR A 21 -17.57 0.10 -6.72
C TYR A 21 -18.01 0.62 -5.34
N GLU A 22 -18.09 -0.26 -4.36
CA GLU A 22 -18.31 0.11 -2.96
C GLU A 22 -17.04 -0.28 -2.18
N ILE A 23 -16.35 0.69 -1.58
CA ILE A 23 -15.14 0.47 -0.80
C ILE A 23 -15.48 0.60 0.69
N TYR A 24 -15.18 -0.44 1.45
CA TYR A 24 -15.30 -0.47 2.90
C TYR A 24 -13.89 -0.58 3.50
N GLY A 25 -13.42 0.48 4.14
CA GLY A 25 -12.05 0.56 4.61
C GLY A 25 -11.89 1.51 5.79
N ALA A 26 -10.66 1.88 6.11
CA ALA A 26 -10.35 2.87 7.14
C ALA A 26 -9.24 3.80 6.66
N LEU A 27 -9.29 5.08 7.05
CA LEU A 27 -8.26 6.07 6.71
C LEU A 27 -6.89 5.69 7.26
N GLY A 28 -6.85 4.94 8.36
CA GLY A 28 -5.61 4.43 8.95
C GLY A 28 -5.09 3.12 8.35
N SER A 29 -5.75 2.58 7.33
CA SER A 29 -5.29 1.39 6.62
C SER A 29 -4.58 1.78 5.32
N PRO A 30 -3.28 1.47 5.16
CA PRO A 30 -2.53 1.80 3.96
C PRO A 30 -3.14 1.19 2.70
N TYR A 31 -3.59 -0.06 2.77
CA TYR A 31 -4.23 -0.77 1.66
C TYR A 31 -5.59 -0.16 1.28
N SER A 32 -6.34 0.35 2.26
CA SER A 32 -7.59 1.08 2.01
C SER A 32 -7.33 2.40 1.29
N MET A 33 -6.29 3.13 1.71
CA MET A 33 -5.88 4.38 1.06
C MET A 33 -5.37 4.13 -0.36
N LYS A 34 -4.57 3.09 -0.58
CA LYS A 34 -4.12 2.64 -1.91
C LYS A 34 -5.30 2.40 -2.86
N VAL A 35 -6.28 1.57 -2.46
CA VAL A 35 -7.46 1.25 -3.30
C VAL A 35 -8.31 2.49 -3.57
N ARG A 36 -8.54 3.32 -2.55
CA ARG A 36 -9.31 4.56 -2.69
C ARG A 36 -8.66 5.52 -3.70
N ALA A 37 -7.37 5.76 -3.59
CA ALA A 37 -6.63 6.60 -4.52
C ALA A 37 -6.58 5.99 -5.94
N ALA A 38 -6.45 4.66 -6.05
CA ALA A 38 -6.47 3.96 -7.32
C ALA A 38 -7.79 4.15 -8.09
N LEU A 39 -8.94 4.00 -7.44
CA LEU A 39 -10.23 4.19 -8.10
C LEU A 39 -10.45 5.64 -8.53
N ARG A 40 -9.93 6.62 -7.77
CA ARG A 40 -9.91 8.03 -8.18
C ARG A 40 -9.03 8.23 -9.41
N ALA A 41 -7.77 7.75 -9.38
CA ALA A 41 -6.84 7.84 -10.50
C ALA A 41 -7.39 7.17 -11.77
N LYS A 42 -8.07 6.03 -11.64
CA LYS A 42 -8.75 5.31 -12.72
C LYS A 42 -10.04 6.00 -13.19
N ARG A 43 -10.56 6.99 -12.45
CA ARG A 43 -11.86 7.66 -12.68
C ARG A 43 -13.04 6.69 -12.67
N LEU A 44 -12.96 5.66 -11.84
CA LEU A 44 -14.04 4.71 -11.66
C LEU A 44 -15.02 5.21 -10.59
N VAL A 45 -16.31 5.12 -10.88
CA VAL A 45 -17.36 5.56 -9.95
C VAL A 45 -17.37 4.65 -8.73
N HIS A 46 -17.24 5.24 -7.55
CA HIS A 46 -17.19 4.48 -6.31
C HIS A 46 -17.77 5.26 -5.12
N THR A 47 -18.16 4.49 -4.09
CA THR A 47 -18.49 5.02 -2.76
C THR A 47 -17.43 4.58 -1.77
N TRP A 48 -17.27 5.33 -0.68
CA TRP A 48 -16.39 5.05 0.43
C TRP A 48 -17.16 4.99 1.74
N SER A 49 -16.93 3.92 2.52
CA SER A 49 -17.39 3.80 3.91
C SER A 49 -16.23 3.55 4.86
N GLY A 50 -16.24 4.21 6.03
CA GLY A 50 -15.22 4.09 7.08
C GLY A 50 -15.23 2.77 7.86
N MET A 51 -15.87 1.71 7.37
CA MET A 51 -15.98 0.40 8.03
C MET A 51 -16.52 0.50 9.47
N THR A 52 -17.69 1.07 9.63
CA THR A 52 -18.41 1.07 10.90
C THR A 52 -18.68 -0.36 11.42
N ALA A 53 -19.11 -0.50 12.65
CA ALA A 53 -19.51 -1.81 13.21
C ALA A 53 -20.64 -2.48 12.37
N GLU A 54 -21.59 -1.67 11.89
CA GLU A 54 -22.67 -2.12 11.01
C GLU A 54 -22.12 -2.59 9.64
N ASP A 55 -21.27 -1.79 9.01
CA ASP A 55 -20.61 -2.18 7.77
C ASP A 55 -19.81 -3.46 7.93
N ARG A 56 -19.07 -3.61 9.02
CA ARG A 56 -18.30 -4.82 9.32
C ARG A 56 -19.20 -6.05 9.40
N ALA A 57 -20.32 -5.96 10.08
CA ALA A 57 -21.29 -7.05 10.19
C ALA A 57 -21.88 -7.43 8.81
N LYS A 58 -22.09 -6.45 7.93
CA LYS A 58 -22.63 -6.62 6.57
C LYS A 58 -21.60 -7.22 5.61
N VAL A 59 -20.34 -6.77 5.65
CA VAL A 59 -19.38 -7.08 4.56
C VAL A 59 -18.45 -8.24 4.87
N MET A 60 -18.06 -8.47 6.14
CA MET A 60 -17.10 -9.52 6.51
C MET A 60 -17.56 -10.94 6.16
N PRO A 61 -18.86 -11.29 6.21
CA PRO A 61 -19.32 -12.62 5.77
C PRO A 61 -19.09 -12.92 4.28
N ASN A 62 -18.82 -11.91 3.46
CA ASN A 62 -18.64 -12.07 2.00
C ASN A 62 -17.18 -12.29 1.58
N VAL A 63 -16.21 -12.24 2.52
CA VAL A 63 -14.78 -12.38 2.23
C VAL A 63 -14.14 -13.46 3.09
N LYS A 64 -13.10 -14.10 2.59
CA LYS A 64 -12.42 -15.22 3.29
C LYS A 64 -11.59 -14.77 4.49
N ALA A 65 -10.96 -13.61 4.40
CA ALA A 65 -10.11 -13.06 5.45
C ALA A 65 -10.75 -11.78 6.02
N PRO A 66 -10.80 -11.60 7.35
CA PRO A 66 -11.42 -10.41 7.98
C PRO A 66 -10.49 -9.19 7.95
N VAL A 67 -9.97 -8.85 6.76
CA VAL A 67 -9.06 -7.72 6.53
C VAL A 67 -9.71 -6.66 5.65
N ILE A 68 -9.20 -5.44 5.70
CA ILE A 68 -9.65 -4.28 4.93
C ILE A 68 -8.55 -3.80 3.97
N PRO A 69 -8.95 -3.18 2.83
CA PRO A 69 -10.30 -2.86 2.39
C PRO A 69 -11.11 -4.07 1.95
N VAL A 70 -12.42 -4.00 2.09
CA VAL A 70 -13.35 -4.87 1.37
C VAL A 70 -13.95 -4.08 0.23
N VAL A 71 -13.97 -4.65 -0.96
CA VAL A 71 -14.53 -4.02 -2.15
C VAL A 71 -15.65 -4.88 -2.72
N ARG A 72 -16.80 -4.26 -2.94
CA ARG A 72 -17.87 -4.83 -3.76
C ARG A 72 -17.76 -4.28 -5.17
N LYS A 73 -17.64 -5.15 -6.15
CA LYS A 73 -17.57 -4.79 -7.57
C LYS A 73 -18.97 -4.48 -8.13
N PRO A 74 -19.06 -3.79 -9.28
CA PRO A 74 -20.33 -3.52 -9.97
C PRO A 74 -21.15 -4.75 -10.31
N ASP A 75 -20.52 -5.90 -10.52
CA ASP A 75 -21.16 -7.20 -10.78
C ASP A 75 -21.69 -7.90 -9.51
N GLY A 76 -21.47 -7.28 -8.33
CA GLY A 76 -21.89 -7.79 -7.03
C GLY A 76 -20.88 -8.71 -6.35
N THR A 77 -19.75 -9.04 -6.98
CA THR A 77 -18.69 -9.86 -6.38
C THR A 77 -17.90 -9.07 -5.32
N TRP A 78 -17.33 -9.80 -4.35
CA TRP A 78 -16.59 -9.24 -3.23
C TRP A 78 -15.13 -9.66 -3.26
N THR A 79 -14.25 -8.73 -2.87
CA THR A 79 -12.82 -8.99 -2.71
C THR A 79 -12.25 -8.14 -1.57
N ASN A 80 -11.10 -8.53 -1.02
CA ASN A 80 -10.44 -7.79 0.06
C ASN A 80 -8.90 -7.83 0.00
N ASP A 81 -8.34 -8.18 -1.12
CA ASP A 81 -6.90 -8.11 -1.39
C ASP A 81 -6.65 -7.00 -2.42
N SER A 82 -5.88 -5.98 -2.03
CA SER A 82 -5.72 -4.74 -2.81
C SER A 82 -5.04 -4.99 -4.16
N THR A 83 -3.93 -5.72 -4.19
CA THR A 83 -3.15 -5.94 -5.41
C THR A 83 -3.89 -6.80 -6.43
N PRO A 84 -4.40 -8.01 -6.11
CA PRO A 84 -5.22 -8.78 -7.04
C PRO A 84 -6.48 -8.04 -7.50
N PHE A 85 -7.10 -7.25 -6.61
CA PHE A 85 -8.24 -6.44 -7.01
C PHE A 85 -7.86 -5.42 -8.08
N LEU A 86 -6.82 -4.61 -7.84
CA LEU A 86 -6.40 -3.58 -8.79
C LEU A 86 -5.94 -4.16 -10.12
N LEU A 87 -5.23 -5.30 -10.11
CA LEU A 87 -4.86 -6.02 -11.32
C LEU A 87 -6.09 -6.56 -12.08
N SER A 88 -7.14 -7.00 -11.38
CA SER A 88 -8.36 -7.53 -11.99
C SER A 88 -9.21 -6.49 -12.72
N ILE A 89 -8.96 -5.20 -12.46
CA ILE A 89 -9.64 -4.07 -13.09
C ILE A 89 -8.71 -3.25 -13.98
N GLU A 90 -7.53 -3.79 -14.32
CA GLU A 90 -6.67 -3.17 -15.32
C GLU A 90 -7.38 -3.23 -16.68
N GLY A 91 -7.32 -2.13 -17.45
CA GLY A 91 -8.15 -1.97 -18.65
C GLY A 91 -9.51 -1.30 -18.38
N GLU A 92 -9.98 -1.23 -17.13
CA GLU A 92 -11.13 -0.42 -16.76
C GLU A 92 -10.70 1.01 -16.42
N GLY A 93 -11.29 2.01 -17.05
CA GLY A 93 -10.88 3.40 -16.89
C GLY A 93 -9.44 3.62 -17.37
N ARG A 94 -8.60 4.21 -16.51
CA ARG A 94 -7.18 4.44 -16.80
C ARG A 94 -6.31 3.31 -16.30
N ASP A 95 -5.34 2.89 -17.10
CA ASP A 95 -4.35 1.89 -16.68
C ASP A 95 -3.41 2.43 -15.60
N LEU A 96 -3.04 1.58 -14.67
CA LEU A 96 -2.09 1.85 -13.60
C LEU A 96 -0.77 1.11 -13.79
N LEU A 97 -0.64 0.30 -14.84
CA LEU A 97 0.56 -0.43 -15.18
C LEU A 97 1.21 0.12 -16.46
N PRO A 98 2.53 0.35 -16.47
CA PRO A 98 3.25 0.66 -17.68
C PRO A 98 3.10 -0.44 -18.73
N PRO A 99 2.97 -0.10 -20.04
CA PRO A 99 2.85 -1.10 -21.10
C PRO A 99 4.20 -1.79 -21.42
N ASN A 100 5.32 -1.11 -21.17
CA ASN A 100 6.65 -1.67 -21.40
C ASN A 100 6.93 -2.80 -20.39
N PRO A 101 7.33 -4.02 -20.82
CA PRO A 101 7.52 -5.17 -19.91
C PRO A 101 8.54 -4.95 -18.80
N VAL A 102 9.65 -4.25 -19.08
CA VAL A 102 10.68 -3.91 -18.09
C VAL A 102 10.11 -2.98 -17.03
N ALA A 103 9.42 -1.90 -17.45
CA ALA A 103 8.79 -0.96 -16.56
C ALA A 103 7.64 -1.60 -15.75
N ARG A 104 6.89 -2.50 -16.40
CA ARG A 104 5.78 -3.23 -15.75
C ARG A 104 6.29 -4.15 -14.63
N PHE A 105 7.34 -4.93 -14.89
CA PHE A 105 7.96 -5.77 -13.86
C PHE A 105 8.52 -4.92 -12.71
N ALA A 106 9.28 -3.87 -13.03
CA ALA A 106 9.82 -2.93 -12.05
C ALA A 106 8.70 -2.31 -11.20
N CYS A 107 7.59 -1.93 -11.82
CA CYS A 107 6.42 -1.38 -11.15
C CYS A 107 5.81 -2.38 -10.15
N LEU A 108 5.61 -3.63 -10.55
CA LEU A 108 5.02 -4.67 -9.70
C LEU A 108 5.97 -5.08 -8.56
N LEU A 109 7.27 -5.15 -8.79
CA LEU A 109 8.26 -5.41 -7.74
C LEU A 109 8.28 -4.28 -6.69
N LEU A 110 8.22 -3.02 -7.11
CA LEU A 110 8.20 -1.89 -6.20
C LEU A 110 6.87 -1.75 -5.46
N GLU A 111 5.77 -2.11 -6.10
CA GLU A 111 4.46 -2.17 -5.48
C GLU A 111 4.42 -3.19 -4.34
N ASP A 112 4.88 -4.42 -4.61
CA ASP A 112 4.94 -5.51 -3.65
C ASP A 112 5.88 -5.17 -2.47
N MET A 113 7.06 -4.58 -2.76
CA MET A 113 7.97 -4.07 -1.73
C MET A 113 7.33 -2.99 -0.86
N ALA A 114 6.60 -2.06 -1.45
CA ALA A 114 5.91 -1.01 -0.70
C ALA A 114 4.84 -1.60 0.22
N ASP A 115 4.06 -2.56 -0.24
CA ASP A 115 3.00 -3.19 0.55
C ASP A 115 3.55 -4.08 1.68
N GLU A 116 4.63 -4.84 1.46
CA GLU A 116 5.09 -5.86 2.41
C GLU A 116 6.29 -5.41 3.27
N TRP A 117 7.18 -4.57 2.73
CA TRP A 117 8.35 -4.08 3.48
C TRP A 117 8.07 -2.75 4.19
N PHE A 118 7.47 -1.78 3.53
CA PHE A 118 7.15 -0.49 4.17
C PHE A 118 6.10 -0.60 5.26
N MET A 119 5.24 -1.62 5.22
CA MET A 119 4.33 -1.94 6.31
C MET A 119 5.09 -2.13 7.64
N LYS A 120 6.34 -2.62 7.61
CA LYS A 120 7.19 -2.74 8.81
C LYS A 120 7.46 -1.37 9.43
N ALA A 121 7.86 -0.41 8.63
CA ALA A 121 8.12 0.96 9.10
C ALA A 121 6.83 1.62 9.61
N MET A 122 5.73 1.50 8.88
CA MET A 122 4.43 2.01 9.29
C MET A 122 4.01 1.42 10.64
N PHE A 123 4.12 0.10 10.81
CA PHE A 123 3.72 -0.57 12.03
C PHE A 123 4.66 -0.25 13.19
N HIS A 124 5.98 -0.16 12.93
CA HIS A 124 6.99 0.22 13.90
C HIS A 124 6.73 1.64 14.43
N TYR A 125 6.72 2.66 13.59
CA TYR A 125 6.50 4.04 14.02
C TYR A 125 5.19 4.22 14.77
N ARG A 126 4.15 3.58 14.31
CA ARG A 126 2.80 3.67 14.89
C ARG A 126 2.68 3.10 16.30
N TRP A 127 3.45 2.06 16.64
CA TRP A 127 3.26 1.33 17.88
C TRP A 127 4.48 1.27 18.80
N ALA A 128 5.68 1.59 18.32
CA ALA A 128 6.89 1.64 19.14
C ALA A 128 7.04 2.95 19.93
N TYR A 129 6.54 4.05 19.39
CA TYR A 129 6.60 5.35 20.02
C TYR A 129 5.33 5.64 20.81
N ALA A 130 5.46 6.02 22.09
CA ALA A 130 4.32 6.19 22.98
C ALA A 130 3.34 7.26 22.51
N GLU A 131 3.85 8.40 22.00
CA GLU A 131 3.03 9.49 21.46
C GLU A 131 2.23 9.05 20.25
N ASP A 132 2.88 8.34 19.31
CA ASP A 132 2.22 7.81 18.12
C ASP A 132 1.16 6.76 18.48
N ALA A 133 1.50 5.82 19.37
CA ALA A 133 0.58 4.78 19.80
C ALA A 133 -0.66 5.32 20.50
N GLU A 134 -0.50 6.38 21.29
CA GLU A 134 -1.64 7.05 21.95
C GLU A 134 -2.51 7.82 20.94
N TRP A 135 -1.91 8.59 20.08
CA TRP A 135 -2.58 9.34 19.02
C TRP A 135 -3.37 8.43 18.09
N VAL A 136 -2.67 7.44 17.50
CA VAL A 136 -3.22 6.58 16.46
C VAL A 136 -4.35 5.70 17.01
N ALA A 137 -4.23 5.17 18.23
CA ALA A 137 -5.26 4.33 18.79
C ALA A 137 -6.62 5.05 18.84
N LYS A 138 -6.65 6.32 19.27
CA LYS A 138 -7.87 7.15 19.31
C LYS A 138 -8.36 7.47 17.89
N TRP A 139 -7.46 7.88 17.00
CA TRP A 139 -7.78 8.26 15.64
C TRP A 139 -8.36 7.10 14.81
N LEU A 140 -7.81 5.89 14.93
CA LEU A 140 -8.32 4.70 14.25
C LEU A 140 -9.75 4.31 14.69
N ILE A 141 -10.11 4.59 15.94
CA ILE A 141 -11.43 4.23 16.48
C ILE A 141 -12.51 5.19 16.05
N TYR A 142 -12.17 6.45 15.83
CA TYR A 142 -13.14 7.48 15.50
C TYR A 142 -13.98 7.14 14.25
N ASP A 143 -13.35 6.59 13.22
CA ASP A 143 -14.05 6.17 12.00
C ASP A 143 -14.97 4.96 12.23
N ASN A 144 -14.62 4.09 13.18
CA ASN A 144 -15.38 2.87 13.48
C ASN A 144 -16.56 3.11 14.41
N LEU A 145 -16.49 4.16 15.22
CA LEU A 145 -17.46 4.51 16.24
C LEU A 145 -17.89 5.99 16.16
N PRO A 146 -18.53 6.41 15.04
CA PRO A 146 -18.79 7.83 14.77
C PRO A 146 -19.70 8.51 15.79
N ASN A 147 -20.45 7.74 16.58
CA ASN A 147 -21.37 8.26 17.60
C ASN A 147 -20.92 7.96 19.04
N ALA A 148 -19.67 7.47 19.22
CA ALA A 148 -19.16 7.13 20.53
C ALA A 148 -18.81 8.39 21.34
N GLY A 149 -19.12 8.39 22.62
CA GLY A 149 -18.62 9.38 23.59
C GLY A 149 -17.12 9.16 23.85
N ARG A 150 -16.48 10.19 24.42
CA ARG A 150 -15.03 10.20 24.70
C ARG A 150 -14.58 8.97 25.49
N ASP A 151 -15.29 8.64 26.58
CA ASP A 151 -14.92 7.53 27.46
C ASP A 151 -14.96 6.18 26.72
N GLN A 152 -15.95 5.98 25.85
CA GLN A 152 -16.05 4.78 25.03
C GLN A 152 -14.90 4.68 24.01
N VAL A 153 -14.53 5.79 23.37
CA VAL A 153 -13.39 5.85 22.46
C VAL A 153 -12.10 5.50 23.19
N GLU A 154 -11.87 6.04 24.39
CA GLU A 154 -10.67 5.75 25.21
C GLU A 154 -10.56 4.27 25.57
N VAL A 155 -11.65 3.61 25.99
CA VAL A 155 -11.65 2.17 26.33
C VAL A 155 -11.26 1.33 25.10
N VAL A 156 -11.92 1.55 23.96
CA VAL A 156 -11.66 0.75 22.75
C VAL A 156 -10.28 1.07 22.16
N ALA A 157 -9.83 2.32 22.23
CA ALA A 157 -8.48 2.72 21.79
C ALA A 157 -7.39 2.00 22.61
N ASN A 158 -7.54 1.90 23.93
CA ASN A 158 -6.62 1.18 24.81
C ASN A 158 -6.52 -0.31 24.46
N ASP A 159 -7.67 -0.95 24.20
CA ASP A 159 -7.71 -2.37 23.77
C ASP A 159 -6.99 -2.59 22.44
N ILE A 160 -7.23 -1.73 21.45
CA ILE A 160 -6.56 -1.80 20.16
C ILE A 160 -5.07 -1.57 20.32
N ARG A 161 -4.65 -0.54 21.05
CA ARG A 161 -3.23 -0.25 21.32
C ARG A 161 -2.53 -1.46 21.92
N GLY A 162 -3.06 -2.03 22.99
CA GLY A 162 -2.49 -3.21 23.65
C GLY A 162 -2.37 -4.41 22.71
N ARG A 163 -3.41 -4.68 21.92
CA ARG A 163 -3.42 -5.76 20.93
C ARG A 163 -2.40 -5.56 19.83
N GLN A 164 -2.21 -4.34 19.33
CA GLN A 164 -1.27 -4.08 18.23
C GLN A 164 0.18 -4.10 18.73
N ILE A 165 0.45 -3.54 19.90
CA ILE A 165 1.78 -3.62 20.53
C ILE A 165 2.20 -5.07 20.76
N SER A 166 1.30 -5.93 21.23
CA SER A 166 1.59 -7.36 21.43
C SER A 166 1.92 -8.13 20.15
N ARG A 167 1.63 -7.55 18.97
CA ARG A 167 1.90 -8.15 17.66
C ARG A 167 3.17 -7.64 16.99
N MET A 168 3.85 -6.67 17.57
CA MET A 168 5.00 -6.03 16.95
C MET A 168 6.10 -7.05 16.61
N ALA A 169 6.49 -7.89 17.55
CA ALA A 169 7.50 -8.92 17.33
C ALA A 169 7.11 -9.92 16.23
N LEU A 170 5.81 -10.26 16.11
CA LEU A 170 5.32 -11.17 15.08
C LEU A 170 5.63 -10.65 13.66
N VAL A 171 5.51 -9.33 13.44
CA VAL A 171 5.77 -8.69 12.16
C VAL A 171 7.19 -8.15 12.02
N GLY A 172 8.06 -8.49 12.96
CA GLY A 172 9.47 -8.12 12.93
C GLY A 172 9.79 -6.71 13.45
N CYS A 173 8.87 -6.06 14.14
CA CYS A 173 9.08 -4.74 14.74
C CYS A 173 9.52 -4.91 16.20
N THR A 174 10.82 -5.05 16.43
CA THR A 174 11.43 -5.19 17.77
C THR A 174 12.48 -4.08 17.98
N PRO A 175 12.95 -3.84 19.21
CA PRO A 175 14.05 -2.89 19.46
C PRO A 175 15.32 -3.20 18.64
N GLU A 176 15.61 -4.49 18.41
CA GLU A 176 16.78 -4.94 17.67
C GLU A 176 16.66 -4.66 16.16
N THR A 177 15.46 -4.79 15.59
CA THR A 177 15.22 -4.57 14.16
C THR A 177 14.87 -3.12 13.83
N ALA A 178 14.47 -2.33 14.81
CA ALA A 178 14.06 -0.93 14.65
C ALA A 178 15.06 -0.07 13.87
N PRO A 179 16.38 -0.08 14.16
CA PRO A 179 17.34 0.73 13.42
C PRO A 179 17.37 0.42 11.92
N LEU A 180 17.29 -0.87 11.56
CA LEU A 180 17.25 -1.31 10.16
C LEU A 180 15.97 -0.85 9.45
N ILE A 181 14.81 -1.05 10.09
CA ILE A 181 13.51 -0.66 9.55
C ILE A 181 13.47 0.84 9.30
N GLU A 182 13.89 1.65 10.27
CA GLU A 182 13.90 3.10 10.15
C GLU A 182 14.89 3.60 9.09
N ALA A 183 16.11 3.04 9.06
CA ALA A 183 17.12 3.42 8.08
C ALA A 183 16.67 3.11 6.66
N SER A 184 16.09 1.92 6.44
CA SER A 184 15.54 1.49 5.15
C SER A 184 14.41 2.43 4.69
N TRP A 185 13.46 2.74 5.57
CA TRP A 185 12.36 3.66 5.27
C TRP A 185 12.86 5.08 4.96
N LYS A 186 13.70 5.66 5.81
CA LYS A 186 14.28 7.01 5.63
C LYS A 186 15.05 7.11 4.31
N ARG A 187 15.83 6.08 3.97
CA ARG A 187 16.56 6.03 2.68
C ARG A 187 15.60 6.05 1.49
N CYS A 188 14.58 5.20 1.48
CA CYS A 188 13.60 5.19 0.39
C CYS A 188 12.83 6.51 0.29
N CYS A 189 12.45 7.12 1.41
CA CYS A 189 11.81 8.45 1.41
C CYS A 189 12.71 9.52 0.77
N ARG A 190 14.02 9.52 1.04
CA ARG A 190 14.96 10.45 0.40
C ARG A 190 15.07 10.23 -1.12
N HIS A 191 14.96 8.99 -1.61
CA HIS A 191 14.96 8.71 -3.05
C HIS A 191 13.66 9.17 -3.73
N LEU A 192 12.52 9.00 -3.06
CA LEU A 192 11.24 9.54 -3.53
C LEU A 192 11.22 11.08 -3.49
N GLU A 193 11.84 11.69 -2.50
CA GLU A 193 12.08 13.15 -2.43
C GLU A 193 12.91 13.63 -3.61
N ALA A 194 14.02 12.95 -3.90
CA ALA A 194 14.88 13.27 -5.04
C ALA A 194 14.12 13.14 -6.38
N MET A 195 13.21 12.17 -6.50
CA MET A 195 12.32 12.05 -7.65
C MET A 195 11.43 13.29 -7.78
N ALA A 196 10.74 13.68 -6.71
CA ALA A 196 9.85 14.84 -6.72
C ALA A 196 10.60 16.14 -7.07
N LEU A 197 11.83 16.29 -6.56
CA LEU A 197 12.71 17.42 -6.86
C LEU A 197 13.25 17.43 -8.30
N SER A 198 13.37 16.28 -8.96
CA SER A 198 13.85 16.21 -10.35
C SER A 198 12.80 16.62 -11.39
N GLY A 199 11.61 17.02 -10.96
CA GLY A 199 10.48 17.34 -11.84
C GLY A 199 9.75 16.11 -12.38
N GLN A 200 10.11 14.91 -11.91
CA GLN A 200 9.41 13.68 -12.22
C GLN A 200 8.18 13.56 -11.31
N ARG A 201 6.99 13.48 -11.90
CA ARG A 201 5.73 13.46 -11.13
C ARG A 201 5.46 12.13 -10.44
N PHE A 202 5.77 11.01 -11.12
CA PHE A 202 5.50 9.66 -10.65
C PHE A 202 6.64 8.72 -11.07
N LEU A 203 6.71 7.54 -10.48
CA LEU A 203 7.81 6.58 -10.68
C LEU A 203 8.02 6.20 -12.15
N PHE A 204 6.95 6.04 -12.91
CA PHE A 204 7.00 5.53 -14.29
C PHE A 204 6.49 6.53 -15.34
N GLY A 205 6.40 7.81 -15.02
CA GLY A 205 6.01 8.83 -15.99
C GLY A 205 5.29 10.03 -15.39
N ASP A 206 4.35 10.57 -16.16
CA ASP A 206 3.60 11.77 -15.77
C ASP A 206 2.19 11.43 -15.25
N ARG A 207 1.91 10.15 -15.03
CA ARG A 207 0.67 9.59 -14.46
C ARG A 207 1.01 8.54 -13.39
N PRO A 208 0.15 8.39 -12.35
CA PRO A 208 0.42 7.44 -11.27
C PRO A 208 0.37 5.99 -11.76
N SER A 209 1.29 5.18 -11.26
CA SER A 209 1.31 3.73 -11.38
C SER A 209 0.79 3.06 -10.09
N ILE A 210 0.56 1.75 -10.14
CA ILE A 210 0.18 0.97 -8.94
C ILE A 210 1.29 1.03 -7.86
N ALA A 211 2.57 1.15 -8.25
CA ALA A 211 3.68 1.34 -7.31
C ALA A 211 3.59 2.68 -6.57
N ASP A 212 3.29 3.78 -7.29
CA ASP A 212 3.06 5.08 -6.65
C ASP A 212 1.94 5.02 -5.61
N LEU A 213 0.87 4.28 -5.93
CA LEU A 213 -0.28 4.11 -5.04
C LEU A 213 0.03 3.24 -3.83
N ALA A 214 0.92 2.24 -3.96
CA ALA A 214 1.37 1.41 -2.85
C ALA A 214 2.25 2.21 -1.88
N PHE A 215 3.26 2.94 -2.40
CA PHE A 215 4.03 3.88 -1.57
C PHE A 215 3.15 4.94 -0.93
N TYR A 216 2.23 5.53 -1.69
CA TYR A 216 1.27 6.49 -1.15
C TYR A 216 0.47 5.88 0.00
N GLY A 217 -0.08 4.68 -0.13
CA GLY A 217 -0.89 4.05 0.90
C GLY A 217 -0.15 3.96 2.24
N GLN A 218 1.09 3.50 2.23
CA GLN A 218 1.94 3.38 3.42
C GLN A 218 2.34 4.75 3.97
N LEU A 219 2.85 5.63 3.11
CA LEU A 219 3.38 6.94 3.52
C LEU A 219 2.27 7.90 3.97
N LYS A 220 1.07 7.83 3.37
CA LYS A 220 -0.05 8.71 3.73
C LYS A 220 -0.51 8.48 5.17
N VAL A 221 -0.60 7.22 5.59
CA VAL A 221 -0.96 6.93 6.99
C VAL A 221 0.16 7.31 7.95
N MET A 222 1.44 7.14 7.56
CA MET A 222 2.59 7.60 8.35
C MET A 222 2.66 9.13 8.45
N ALA A 223 2.24 9.84 7.41
CA ALA A 223 2.18 11.31 7.39
C ALA A 223 1.11 11.91 8.32
N THR A 224 0.30 11.07 8.97
CA THR A 224 -0.64 11.49 10.03
C THR A 224 -0.16 11.13 11.43
N ASP A 225 0.79 10.20 11.56
CA ASP A 225 1.33 9.76 12.83
C ASP A 225 2.44 10.76 13.28
N PRO A 226 2.49 11.21 14.55
CA PRO A 226 3.31 12.32 15.00
C PRO A 226 4.80 12.24 14.62
N THR A 227 5.47 11.13 14.95
CA THR A 227 6.92 10.98 14.75
C THR A 227 7.31 10.94 13.27
N PRO A 228 6.75 10.04 12.42
CA PRO A 228 7.13 10.02 11.00
C PRO A 228 6.65 11.26 10.25
N MET A 229 5.52 11.87 10.61
CA MET A 229 5.05 13.13 10.05
C MET A 229 6.08 14.25 10.29
N ALA A 230 6.56 14.41 11.52
CA ALA A 230 7.54 15.44 11.86
C ALA A 230 8.83 15.25 11.05
N TRP A 231 9.32 14.00 10.94
CA TRP A 231 10.50 13.69 10.15
C TRP A 231 10.29 13.97 8.65
N MET A 232 9.17 13.54 8.06
CA MET A 232 8.88 13.78 6.63
C MET A 232 8.81 15.27 6.31
N ARG A 233 8.18 16.07 7.16
CA ARG A 233 8.09 17.54 6.97
C ARG A 233 9.44 18.22 7.04
N ALA A 234 10.36 17.74 7.87
CA ALA A 234 11.71 18.30 8.02
C ALA A 234 12.66 17.85 6.90
N GLU A 235 12.65 16.57 6.55
CA GLU A 235 13.66 15.94 5.70
C GLU A 235 13.20 15.69 4.26
N THR A 236 11.89 15.53 4.04
CA THR A 236 11.31 15.18 2.73
C THR A 236 10.01 15.95 2.44
N PRO A 237 10.06 17.30 2.44
CA PRO A 237 8.87 18.15 2.31
C PRO A 237 8.16 18.02 0.96
N TYR A 238 8.88 17.73 -0.13
CA TYR A 238 8.28 17.55 -1.45
C TYR A 238 7.60 16.19 -1.57
N LEU A 239 8.17 15.13 -0.99
CA LEU A 239 7.51 13.84 -0.83
C LEU A 239 6.24 13.99 0.03
N TYR A 240 6.32 14.73 1.13
CA TYR A 240 5.16 15.00 1.98
C TYR A 240 4.03 15.67 1.18
N ARG A 241 4.36 16.66 0.36
CA ARG A 241 3.42 17.35 -0.54
C ARG A 241 2.90 16.44 -1.66
N TRP A 242 3.74 15.53 -2.18
CA TRP A 242 3.39 14.57 -3.23
C TRP A 242 2.25 13.63 -2.82
N LEU A 243 2.15 13.29 -1.53
CA LEU A 243 1.06 12.46 -1.00
C LEU A 243 -0.31 13.08 -1.23
N ASP A 244 -0.44 14.41 -1.10
CA ASP A 244 -1.71 15.09 -1.36
C ASP A 244 -2.07 15.08 -2.86
N GLN A 245 -1.06 15.08 -3.74
CA GLN A 245 -1.26 14.99 -5.17
C GLN A 245 -1.78 13.61 -5.59
N ILE A 246 -1.31 12.53 -4.92
CA ILE A 246 -1.77 11.17 -5.20
C ILE A 246 -3.12 10.87 -4.57
N ASP A 247 -3.46 11.48 -3.46
CA ASP A 247 -4.75 11.23 -2.78
C ASP A 247 -5.93 11.42 -3.74
N ASP A 248 -5.84 12.40 -4.64
CA ASP A 248 -6.76 12.54 -5.76
C ASP A 248 -6.02 12.89 -7.06
N ALA A 249 -5.62 11.86 -7.78
CA ALA A 249 -5.00 11.98 -9.09
C ALA A 249 -6.02 11.91 -10.25
N SER A 250 -7.31 12.08 -9.99
CA SER A 250 -8.36 11.97 -11.02
C SER A 250 -8.23 13.02 -12.14
N GLY A 251 -7.68 14.19 -11.83
CA GLY A 251 -7.42 15.28 -12.78
C GLY A 251 -6.09 15.17 -13.53
N ILE A 252 -5.24 14.21 -13.20
CA ILE A 252 -3.89 14.12 -13.77
C ILE A 252 -3.92 13.36 -15.09
N GLU A 253 -3.47 14.02 -16.16
CA GLU A 253 -3.18 13.42 -17.45
C GLU A 253 -1.68 13.31 -17.63
N GLY A 254 -1.20 12.24 -18.33
CA GLY A 254 0.21 12.06 -18.60
C GLY A 254 0.51 10.79 -19.37
N ALA A 255 1.74 10.72 -19.85
CA ALA A 255 2.26 9.56 -20.57
C ALA A 255 3.14 8.70 -19.65
N TRP A 256 3.27 7.43 -19.99
CA TRP A 256 4.32 6.56 -19.48
C TRP A 256 5.66 6.97 -20.07
N ARG A 257 6.74 6.80 -19.32
CA ARG A 257 8.11 6.97 -19.82
C ARG A 257 8.67 5.63 -20.30
N ASP A 258 9.38 5.66 -21.41
CA ASP A 258 10.02 4.46 -21.93
C ASP A 258 11.28 4.09 -21.14
N GLU A 259 11.95 5.08 -20.56
CA GLU A 259 13.18 4.90 -19.78
C GLU A 259 12.90 4.87 -18.28
N ILE A 260 13.54 3.92 -17.61
CA ILE A 260 13.53 3.85 -16.14
C ILE A 260 14.47 4.92 -15.58
N SER A 261 13.92 5.78 -14.75
CA SER A 261 14.65 6.89 -14.12
C SER A 261 15.64 6.43 -13.06
N ILE A 262 16.63 7.26 -12.75
CA ILE A 262 17.62 6.97 -11.72
C ILE A 262 16.96 6.69 -10.35
N PRO A 263 16.00 7.49 -9.86
CA PRO A 263 15.34 7.17 -8.59
C PRO A 263 14.69 5.79 -8.56
N VAL A 264 14.05 5.36 -9.66
CA VAL A 264 13.46 4.02 -9.75
C VAL A 264 14.53 2.94 -9.74
N LYS A 265 15.65 3.11 -10.47
CA LYS A 265 16.77 2.16 -10.45
C LYS A 265 17.34 1.98 -9.04
N VAL A 266 17.46 3.06 -8.28
CA VAL A 266 17.92 2.98 -6.88
C VAL A 266 16.91 2.24 -6.00
N LEU A 267 15.61 2.46 -6.17
CA LEU A 267 14.59 1.70 -5.44
C LEU A 267 14.60 0.21 -5.82
N LEU A 268 14.88 -0.13 -7.09
CA LEU A 268 15.05 -1.51 -7.53
C LEU A 268 16.29 -2.17 -6.88
N ALA A 269 17.39 -1.44 -6.72
CA ALA A 269 18.56 -1.91 -5.98
C ALA A 269 18.22 -2.17 -4.50
N VAL A 270 17.41 -1.30 -3.87
CA VAL A 270 16.89 -1.56 -2.51
C VAL A 270 16.03 -2.82 -2.48
N ALA A 271 15.13 -3.00 -3.46
CA ALA A 271 14.32 -4.21 -3.55
C ALA A 271 15.19 -5.47 -3.66
N GLY A 272 16.23 -5.42 -4.49
CA GLY A 272 17.18 -6.52 -4.65
C GLY A 272 18.00 -6.83 -3.39
N ASN A 273 18.47 -5.81 -2.68
CA ASN A 273 19.36 -6.01 -1.53
C ASN A 273 18.61 -6.27 -0.22
N THR A 274 17.37 -5.84 -0.11
CA THR A 274 16.59 -5.89 1.13
C THR A 274 15.38 -6.83 0.99
N TYR A 275 14.54 -6.58 -0.01
CA TYR A 275 13.22 -7.21 -0.09
C TYR A 275 13.26 -8.64 -0.63
N LEU A 276 13.99 -8.91 -1.71
CA LEU A 276 14.08 -10.26 -2.27
C LEU A 276 14.72 -11.26 -1.29
N PRO A 277 15.84 -10.94 -0.59
CA PRO A 277 16.38 -11.82 0.46
C PRO A 277 15.40 -12.05 1.60
N PHE A 278 14.64 -11.03 1.99
CA PHE A 278 13.59 -11.15 3.00
C PHE A 278 12.49 -12.13 2.59
N LEU A 279 11.98 -12.03 1.36
CA LEU A 279 10.97 -12.96 0.84
C LEU A 279 11.50 -14.41 0.76
N GLN A 280 12.75 -14.57 0.30
CA GLN A 280 13.38 -15.89 0.20
C GLN A 280 13.53 -16.54 1.58
N ALA A 281 14.08 -15.81 2.55
CA ALA A 281 14.25 -16.33 3.91
C ALA A 281 12.92 -16.77 4.55
N ASN A 282 11.84 -16.00 4.29
CA ASN A 282 10.49 -16.39 4.71
C ASN A 282 10.00 -17.69 4.02
N LEU A 283 10.24 -17.82 2.72
CA LEU A 283 9.86 -19.02 1.97
C LEU A 283 10.61 -20.25 2.47
N ASP A 284 11.94 -20.16 2.62
CA ASP A 284 12.79 -21.25 3.11
C ASP A 284 12.35 -21.73 4.50
N ALA A 285 12.03 -20.77 5.38
CA ALA A 285 11.55 -21.08 6.73
C ALA A 285 10.19 -21.78 6.73
N LEU A 286 9.27 -21.35 5.86
CA LEU A 286 7.96 -21.99 5.69
C LEU A 286 8.11 -23.43 5.17
N GLU A 287 8.97 -23.65 4.19
CA GLU A 287 9.26 -24.98 3.64
C GLU A 287 9.92 -25.91 4.68
N ALA A 288 10.73 -25.35 5.57
CA ALA A 288 11.30 -26.06 6.71
C ALA A 288 10.32 -26.25 7.89
N GLY A 289 9.09 -25.71 7.81
CA GLY A 289 8.09 -25.76 8.88
C GLY A 289 8.43 -24.88 10.09
N ALA A 290 9.35 -23.92 9.94
CA ALA A 290 9.73 -22.99 11.01
C ALA A 290 8.63 -21.93 11.23
N LYS A 291 8.51 -21.47 12.48
CA LYS A 291 7.53 -20.41 12.85
C LYS A 291 8.11 -19.00 12.74
N THR A 292 9.42 -18.89 12.74
CA THR A 292 10.17 -17.63 12.63
C THR A 292 11.35 -17.84 11.68
N PHE A 293 11.87 -16.74 11.15
CA PHE A 293 13.12 -16.73 10.39
C PHE A 293 13.95 -15.51 10.76
N SER A 294 15.25 -15.59 10.56
CA SER A 294 16.16 -14.46 10.67
C SER A 294 17.15 -14.43 9.51
N LEU A 295 17.56 -13.22 9.14
CA LEU A 295 18.57 -13.01 8.10
C LEU A 295 19.36 -11.74 8.41
N THR A 296 20.50 -11.57 7.75
CA THR A 296 21.26 -10.31 7.76
C THR A 296 20.88 -9.50 6.50
N ILE A 297 20.44 -8.27 6.71
CA ILE A 297 20.14 -7.29 5.66
C ILE A 297 21.00 -6.05 5.96
N GLU A 298 21.85 -5.67 5.01
CA GLU A 298 22.62 -4.41 5.12
C GLU A 298 23.38 -4.27 6.47
N ASP A 299 24.07 -5.31 6.88
CA ASP A 299 24.80 -5.42 8.16
C ASP A 299 23.92 -5.42 9.42
N GLY A 300 22.59 -5.41 9.28
CA GLY A 300 21.62 -5.51 10.38
C GLY A 300 20.96 -6.89 10.44
N ARG A 301 20.79 -7.44 11.65
CA ARG A 301 19.98 -8.66 11.84
C ARG A 301 18.49 -8.29 11.79
N TYR A 302 17.74 -9.03 11.00
CA TYR A 302 16.29 -8.97 10.94
C TYR A 302 15.68 -10.30 11.36
N GLU A 303 14.57 -10.28 12.09
CA GLU A 303 13.84 -11.47 12.52
C GLU A 303 12.34 -11.21 12.56
N GLN A 304 11.52 -12.16 12.14
CA GLN A 304 10.04 -12.11 12.27
C GLN A 304 9.42 -13.52 12.25
N GLY A 305 8.09 -13.57 12.46
CA GLY A 305 7.27 -14.75 12.18
C GLY A 305 7.15 -15.05 10.69
N THR A 306 6.90 -16.31 10.33
CA THR A 306 6.67 -16.70 8.93
C THR A 306 5.25 -16.35 8.47
N PHE A 307 5.12 -15.87 7.22
CA PHE A 307 3.84 -15.52 6.60
C PHE A 307 3.68 -16.15 5.23
N GLY A 308 2.61 -16.96 5.07
CA GLY A 308 2.27 -17.59 3.79
C GLY A 308 1.95 -16.58 2.67
N TYR A 309 1.50 -15.38 3.00
CA TYR A 309 1.24 -14.32 2.01
C TYR A 309 2.53 -13.85 1.35
N GLN A 310 3.60 -13.60 2.11
CA GLN A 310 4.90 -13.19 1.58
C GLN A 310 5.55 -14.27 0.70
N ALA A 311 5.29 -15.55 0.98
CA ALA A 311 5.69 -16.63 0.07
C ALA A 311 4.91 -16.61 -1.26
N LYS A 312 3.65 -16.18 -1.26
CA LYS A 312 2.90 -15.95 -2.51
C LYS A 312 3.47 -14.77 -3.29
N CYS A 313 3.87 -13.70 -2.62
CA CYS A 313 4.51 -12.54 -3.23
C CYS A 313 5.73 -12.98 -4.06
N LEU A 314 6.66 -13.72 -3.45
CA LEU A 314 7.83 -14.22 -4.17
C LEU A 314 7.46 -15.11 -5.36
N LYS A 315 6.50 -16.03 -5.18
CA LYS A 315 6.04 -16.90 -6.28
C LYS A 315 5.43 -16.11 -7.43
N SER A 316 4.67 -15.06 -7.13
CA SER A 316 4.10 -14.17 -8.16
C SER A 316 5.18 -13.40 -8.89
N LEU A 317 6.18 -12.86 -8.18
CA LEU A 317 7.32 -12.18 -8.80
C LEU A 317 8.14 -13.13 -9.70
N ARG A 318 8.35 -14.37 -9.28
CA ARG A 318 9.00 -15.41 -10.10
C ARG A 318 8.22 -15.72 -11.38
N THR A 319 6.90 -15.82 -11.29
CA THR A 319 6.06 -16.02 -12.48
C THR A 319 6.21 -14.85 -13.46
N LEU A 320 6.11 -13.62 -12.97
CA LEU A 320 6.29 -12.42 -13.80
C LEU A 320 7.70 -12.32 -14.40
N TRP A 321 8.73 -12.72 -13.65
CA TRP A 321 10.12 -12.76 -14.12
C TRP A 321 10.30 -13.77 -15.25
N ALA A 322 9.69 -14.94 -15.13
CA ALA A 322 9.77 -16.00 -16.14
C ALA A 322 9.10 -15.62 -17.47
N GLU A 323 8.12 -14.71 -17.45
CA GLU A 323 7.44 -14.20 -18.65
C GLU A 323 8.28 -13.19 -19.43
N LEU A 324 9.37 -12.65 -18.85
CA LEU A 324 10.23 -11.69 -19.51
C LEU A 324 11.19 -12.36 -20.49
N ASP A 325 11.51 -11.68 -21.59
CA ASP A 325 12.60 -12.07 -22.46
C ASP A 325 13.99 -11.83 -21.83
N ASP A 326 15.04 -12.45 -22.39
CA ASP A 326 16.39 -12.39 -21.83
C ASP A 326 16.96 -10.96 -21.78
N ASN A 327 16.65 -10.11 -22.77
CA ASN A 327 17.12 -8.73 -22.80
C ASN A 327 16.46 -7.90 -21.69
N SER A 328 15.17 -8.10 -21.45
CA SER A 328 14.42 -7.47 -20.36
C SER A 328 14.95 -7.91 -18.99
N ARG A 329 15.22 -9.22 -18.82
CA ARG A 329 15.83 -9.75 -17.60
C ARG A 329 17.22 -9.18 -17.35
N ALA A 330 18.07 -9.10 -18.39
CA ALA A 330 19.41 -8.54 -18.26
C ALA A 330 19.39 -7.08 -17.80
N LYS A 331 18.53 -6.25 -18.40
CA LYS A 331 18.37 -4.83 -17.99
C LYS A 331 17.92 -4.70 -16.52
N LEU A 332 16.95 -5.50 -16.10
CA LEU A 332 16.46 -5.48 -14.72
C LEU A 332 17.52 -6.00 -13.74
N ALA A 333 18.29 -7.02 -14.11
CA ALA A 333 19.37 -7.57 -13.30
C ALA A 333 20.47 -6.54 -13.01
N ASP A 334 20.80 -5.67 -13.97
CA ASP A 334 21.76 -4.58 -13.77
C ASP A 334 21.30 -3.58 -12.68
N TRP A 335 20.00 -3.41 -12.50
CA TRP A 335 19.45 -2.45 -11.53
C TRP A 335 19.08 -3.09 -10.19
N ILE A 336 18.55 -4.30 -10.20
CA ILE A 336 18.16 -5.04 -8.99
C ILE A 336 19.41 -5.61 -8.28
N GLY A 337 20.42 -6.01 -9.07
CA GLY A 337 21.68 -6.56 -8.55
C GLY A 337 21.68 -8.09 -8.44
N PRO A 338 22.65 -8.66 -7.72
CA PRO A 338 22.95 -10.11 -7.74
C PRO A 338 21.81 -10.99 -7.22
N ASN A 339 20.96 -10.47 -6.37
CA ASN A 339 19.82 -11.23 -5.81
C ASN A 339 18.67 -11.45 -6.82
N THR A 340 18.81 -11.01 -8.08
CA THR A 340 17.89 -11.42 -9.15
C THR A 340 17.88 -12.95 -9.36
N SER A 341 18.93 -13.66 -8.97
CA SER A 341 18.94 -15.14 -8.94
C SER A 341 17.81 -15.73 -8.07
N LEU A 342 17.29 -14.99 -7.10
CA LEU A 342 16.16 -15.40 -6.27
C LEU A 342 14.81 -15.36 -7.00
N LEU A 343 14.78 -14.75 -8.20
CA LEU A 343 13.60 -14.68 -9.07
C LEU A 343 13.52 -15.85 -10.08
N SER A 344 14.56 -16.66 -10.15
CA SER A 344 14.63 -17.80 -11.07
C SER A 344 14.00 -19.06 -10.49
#